data_0cd4080436619a23676acb72d13bd4d6
#
_entry.id   0cd4080436619a23676acb72d13bd4d6
#
_cell.length_a   1.000
_cell.length_b   1.000
_cell.length_c   1.000
_cell.angle_alpha   90.00
_cell.angle_beta   90.00
_cell.angle_gamma   90.00
#
_symmetry.space_group_name_H-M   'P 1'
#
loop_
_entity.id
_entity.type
_entity.pdbx_description
1 polymer ?
#
loop_
_entity_poly.entity_id
_entity_poly.type
_entity_poly.pdbx_seq_one_letter_code
_entity_poly.pdbx_strand_id
1 'polypeptide(L)'
;MGINVIKRSGKKEPIMLEKWQAQVAKVCNGIADVSPSMIEIKSQLHFYDGITTSQIDNITLRAIVDLIDVESNIDIGHTNYQYVAGKQRMSMLRKDVYGQYEVPHLYDIVKRNVATGLYTSELLEWYSEEDWNKMDDLIDHSKDETYSYAAIEQLIEKYLVKNRSTKEIYETPQVRYMVASATVFHSEEPNNARMRYIKEYYNAASDGLFTLATPVLAGLGTPTKQFSSCVLISAGDSLNSIYATGEMMGKYASKRAGIGLEIGKIRPLGAPIRNGEISHTGTIPFLKKWFGDLRATSQGGIRNASCTVWFQIWHLQFSDMIVLKNNQGTEENRIRHLDYGIVLNAFFWRRFKEQGDITFFDPHEVPDLYDTFYSDTEKFEQLYVAYEKRPDLRKITMSAEEVFKGGILKERTDTGRIYLMYTDNVQRQGPFDPKIDPVYQSNLCAEITLPNSPFESIDDEGEFKLYLDDGREIKLPGQHRVLLADGDLKKVRDLTEADDITNLLI
;
A
#
# COMPACT_ATOMS: atom_id res chain seq x y z
N MET A 1 -49.17 -15.07 -19.40
CA MET A 1 -48.45 -14.16 -20.28
C MET A 1 -46.97 -14.51 -20.19
N GLY A 2 -46.29 -14.74 -21.33
CA GLY A 2 -44.84 -15.03 -21.29
C GLY A 2 -44.04 -13.79 -20.93
N ILE A 3 -42.99 -13.92 -20.12
CA ILE A 3 -42.05 -12.89 -19.80
C ILE A 3 -41.14 -12.62 -21.03
N ASN A 4 -40.98 -11.35 -21.41
CA ASN A 4 -40.01 -10.93 -22.41
C ASN A 4 -38.76 -10.36 -21.77
N VAL A 5 -37.61 -10.58 -22.40
CA VAL A 5 -36.33 -10.00 -21.97
C VAL A 5 -35.82 -8.99 -22.99
N ILE A 6 -35.07 -8.02 -22.50
CA ILE A 6 -34.33 -7.05 -23.31
C ILE A 6 -32.85 -7.46 -23.32
N LYS A 7 -32.33 -7.79 -24.49
CA LYS A 7 -30.92 -8.13 -24.69
C LYS A 7 -30.01 -6.90 -24.55
N ARG A 8 -28.71 -7.10 -24.34
CA ARG A 8 -27.72 -6.00 -24.38
C ARG A 8 -27.74 -5.19 -25.68
N SER A 9 -28.14 -5.81 -26.80
CA SER A 9 -28.35 -5.13 -28.08
C SER A 9 -29.63 -4.29 -28.16
N GLY A 10 -30.47 -4.24 -27.11
CA GLY A 10 -31.76 -3.58 -27.09
C GLY A 10 -32.92 -4.42 -27.69
N LYS A 11 -32.65 -5.60 -28.29
CA LYS A 11 -33.68 -6.46 -28.87
C LYS A 11 -34.56 -7.05 -27.74
N LYS A 12 -35.88 -6.98 -27.95
CA LYS A 12 -36.87 -7.63 -27.07
C LYS A 12 -37.24 -8.98 -27.64
N GLU A 13 -37.18 -10.04 -26.83
CA GLU A 13 -37.56 -11.41 -27.20
C GLU A 13 -38.13 -12.20 -26.00
N PRO A 14 -38.91 -13.28 -26.20
CA PRO A 14 -39.37 -14.12 -25.11
C PRO A 14 -38.19 -14.66 -24.27
N ILE A 15 -38.37 -14.76 -22.96
CA ILE A 15 -37.36 -15.37 -22.09
C ILE A 15 -37.23 -16.88 -22.43
N MET A 16 -35.99 -17.31 -22.61
CA MET A 16 -35.67 -18.74 -22.77
C MET A 16 -35.07 -19.22 -21.45
N LEU A 17 -35.95 -19.78 -20.58
CA LEU A 17 -35.52 -20.23 -19.23
C LEU A 17 -34.45 -21.30 -19.31
N GLU A 18 -34.51 -22.21 -20.33
CA GLU A 18 -33.51 -23.24 -20.50
C GLU A 18 -32.10 -22.70 -20.72
N LYS A 19 -31.95 -21.56 -21.41
CA LYS A 19 -30.64 -20.92 -21.59
C LYS A 19 -30.11 -20.37 -20.27
N TRP A 20 -30.96 -19.78 -19.48
CA TRP A 20 -30.57 -19.27 -18.17
C TRP A 20 -30.26 -20.41 -17.19
N GLN A 21 -31.07 -21.48 -17.18
CA GLN A 21 -30.83 -22.69 -16.39
C GLN A 21 -29.51 -23.36 -16.77
N ALA A 22 -29.21 -23.46 -18.08
CA ALA A 22 -27.93 -23.97 -18.56
C ALA A 22 -26.75 -23.12 -18.07
N GLN A 23 -26.89 -21.77 -17.98
CA GLN A 23 -25.88 -20.89 -17.42
C GLN A 23 -25.71 -21.13 -15.91
N VAL A 24 -26.80 -21.28 -15.15
CA VAL A 24 -26.75 -21.61 -13.71
C VAL A 24 -26.04 -22.96 -13.50
N ALA A 25 -26.42 -23.98 -14.28
CA ALA A 25 -25.77 -25.29 -14.22
C ALA A 25 -24.28 -25.20 -14.53
N LYS A 26 -23.90 -24.41 -15.54
CA LYS A 26 -22.49 -24.20 -15.94
C LYS A 26 -21.65 -23.59 -14.79
N VAL A 27 -22.14 -22.57 -14.10
CA VAL A 27 -21.39 -21.95 -13.00
C VAL A 27 -21.30 -22.82 -11.74
N CYS A 28 -22.24 -23.75 -11.56
CA CYS A 28 -22.18 -24.76 -10.49
C CYS A 28 -21.28 -25.95 -10.81
N ASN A 29 -20.99 -26.18 -12.09
CA ASN A 29 -20.24 -27.36 -12.52
C ASN A 29 -18.85 -27.44 -11.87
N GLY A 30 -18.53 -28.63 -11.31
CA GLY A 30 -17.25 -28.90 -10.67
C GLY A 30 -17.11 -28.32 -9.24
N ILE A 31 -18.17 -27.75 -8.68
CA ILE A 31 -18.18 -27.25 -7.28
C ILE A 31 -19.08 -28.16 -6.44
N ALA A 32 -18.51 -28.72 -5.37
CA ALA A 32 -19.23 -29.60 -4.45
C ALA A 32 -20.21 -28.80 -3.56
N ASP A 33 -21.25 -29.49 -3.09
CA ASP A 33 -22.21 -28.98 -2.08
C ASP A 33 -22.97 -27.70 -2.51
N VAL A 34 -23.26 -27.59 -3.81
CA VAL A 34 -24.05 -26.49 -4.39
C VAL A 34 -25.19 -27.05 -5.24
N SER A 35 -26.35 -26.39 -5.21
CA SER A 35 -27.55 -26.81 -5.92
C SER A 35 -27.96 -25.76 -6.95
N PRO A 36 -27.94 -26.06 -8.26
CA PRO A 36 -28.50 -25.18 -9.29
C PRO A 36 -29.97 -24.84 -9.04
N SER A 37 -30.79 -25.82 -8.61
CA SER A 37 -32.21 -25.62 -8.34
C SER A 37 -32.50 -24.60 -7.24
N MET A 38 -31.65 -24.52 -6.21
CA MET A 38 -31.81 -23.51 -5.17
C MET A 38 -31.59 -22.09 -5.72
N ILE A 39 -30.60 -21.93 -6.60
CA ILE A 39 -30.34 -20.65 -7.27
C ILE A 39 -31.52 -20.28 -8.17
N GLU A 40 -32.03 -21.27 -8.93
CA GLU A 40 -33.17 -21.08 -9.85
C GLU A 40 -34.42 -20.61 -9.10
N ILE A 41 -34.79 -21.29 -8.03
CA ILE A 41 -35.97 -20.95 -7.21
C ILE A 41 -35.81 -19.52 -6.66
N LYS A 42 -34.70 -19.21 -6.03
CA LYS A 42 -34.47 -17.87 -5.46
C LYS A 42 -34.47 -16.77 -6.54
N SER A 43 -33.93 -17.04 -7.73
CA SER A 43 -33.82 -16.04 -8.79
C SER A 43 -35.15 -15.79 -9.51
N GLN A 44 -35.91 -16.85 -9.84
CA GLN A 44 -37.14 -16.77 -10.65
C GLN A 44 -38.21 -15.89 -9.98
N LEU A 45 -38.25 -15.84 -8.67
CA LEU A 45 -39.18 -15.00 -7.90
C LEU A 45 -39.08 -13.50 -8.21
N HIS A 46 -37.97 -13.09 -8.82
CA HIS A 46 -37.66 -11.67 -9.13
C HIS A 46 -37.72 -11.35 -10.62
N PHE A 47 -38.12 -12.29 -11.50
CA PHE A 47 -38.24 -12.02 -12.93
C PHE A 47 -39.57 -11.36 -13.27
N TYR A 48 -39.55 -10.37 -14.17
CA TYR A 48 -40.71 -9.61 -14.63
C TYR A 48 -40.64 -9.30 -16.12
N ASP A 49 -41.76 -8.95 -16.77
CA ASP A 49 -41.79 -8.63 -18.21
C ASP A 49 -40.98 -7.36 -18.51
N GLY A 50 -40.14 -7.45 -19.51
CA GLY A 50 -39.22 -6.35 -19.91
C GLY A 50 -37.90 -6.30 -19.11
N ILE A 51 -37.60 -7.31 -18.27
CA ILE A 51 -36.33 -7.41 -17.57
C ILE A 51 -35.16 -7.49 -18.57
N THR A 52 -34.05 -6.84 -18.28
CA THR A 52 -32.85 -6.93 -19.09
C THR A 52 -32.04 -8.18 -18.73
N THR A 53 -31.25 -8.71 -19.71
CA THR A 53 -30.35 -9.84 -19.42
C THR A 53 -29.29 -9.49 -18.37
N SER A 54 -28.88 -8.24 -18.29
CA SER A 54 -27.95 -7.78 -17.24
C SER A 54 -28.61 -7.78 -15.85
N GLN A 55 -29.92 -7.43 -15.75
CA GLN A 55 -30.66 -7.54 -14.50
C GLN A 55 -30.85 -9.00 -14.07
N ILE A 56 -31.10 -9.93 -15.03
CA ILE A 56 -31.14 -11.37 -14.76
C ILE A 56 -29.79 -11.84 -14.18
N ASP A 57 -28.67 -11.48 -14.83
CA ASP A 57 -27.33 -11.84 -14.35
C ASP A 57 -27.10 -11.31 -12.90
N ASN A 58 -27.53 -10.07 -12.58
CA ASN A 58 -27.42 -9.49 -11.24
C ASN A 58 -28.33 -10.16 -10.20
N ILE A 59 -29.58 -10.50 -10.56
CA ILE A 59 -30.49 -11.24 -9.69
C ILE A 59 -29.92 -12.61 -9.38
N THR A 60 -29.42 -13.31 -10.39
CA THR A 60 -28.77 -14.61 -10.24
C THR A 60 -27.56 -14.53 -9.31
N LEU A 61 -26.71 -13.52 -9.50
CA LEU A 61 -25.55 -13.29 -8.63
C LEU A 61 -25.97 -13.05 -7.17
N ARG A 62 -26.98 -12.20 -6.94
CA ARG A 62 -27.50 -11.96 -5.58
C ARG A 62 -28.05 -13.22 -4.94
N ALA A 63 -28.84 -13.99 -5.69
CA ALA A 63 -29.37 -15.27 -5.21
C ALA A 63 -28.25 -16.26 -4.81
N ILE A 64 -27.14 -16.29 -5.56
CA ILE A 64 -25.97 -17.12 -5.23
C ILE A 64 -25.27 -16.57 -3.97
N VAL A 65 -25.07 -15.25 -3.86
CA VAL A 65 -24.43 -14.61 -2.70
C VAL A 65 -25.22 -14.85 -1.43
N ASP A 66 -26.54 -14.79 -1.49
CA ASP A 66 -27.45 -15.09 -0.35
C ASP A 66 -27.41 -16.56 0.09
N LEU A 67 -26.79 -17.45 -0.70
CA LEU A 67 -26.55 -18.86 -0.35
C LEU A 67 -25.16 -19.10 0.24
N ILE A 68 -24.30 -18.08 0.32
CA ILE A 68 -23.01 -18.19 1.00
C ILE A 68 -23.27 -18.19 2.50
N ASP A 69 -23.12 -19.35 3.13
CA ASP A 69 -23.30 -19.51 4.56
C ASP A 69 -22.04 -20.10 5.20
N VAL A 70 -21.56 -19.44 6.23
CA VAL A 70 -20.36 -19.85 6.98
C VAL A 70 -20.71 -20.84 8.09
N GLU A 71 -21.93 -20.84 8.58
CA GLU A 71 -22.38 -21.69 9.69
C GLU A 71 -22.88 -23.08 9.27
N SER A 72 -22.89 -23.36 7.96
CA SER A 72 -23.17 -24.68 7.37
C SER A 72 -24.45 -25.34 7.87
N ASN A 73 -25.57 -24.67 7.76
CA ASN A 73 -26.86 -25.36 7.81
C ASN A 73 -27.11 -25.93 6.40
N ILE A 74 -26.84 -27.22 6.21
CA ILE A 74 -26.78 -27.96 4.92
C ILE A 74 -28.04 -27.77 4.06
N ASP A 75 -29.14 -27.41 4.66
CA ASP A 75 -30.43 -27.25 3.98
C ASP A 75 -30.63 -25.86 3.34
N ILE A 76 -29.79 -24.86 3.62
CA ILE A 76 -30.06 -23.46 3.25
C ILE A 76 -28.90 -22.80 2.47
N GLY A 77 -27.63 -23.14 2.73
CA GLY A 77 -26.47 -22.54 2.09
C GLY A 77 -25.16 -23.25 2.41
N HIS A 78 -24.10 -22.92 1.67
CA HIS A 78 -22.76 -23.48 1.84
C HIS A 78 -21.67 -22.48 1.43
N THR A 79 -20.51 -22.53 2.06
CA THR A 79 -19.37 -21.62 1.72
C THR A 79 -18.93 -21.74 0.27
N ASN A 80 -19.10 -22.90 -0.38
CA ASN A 80 -18.72 -23.12 -1.75
C ASN A 80 -19.49 -22.26 -2.77
N TYR A 81 -20.66 -21.72 -2.40
CA TYR A 81 -21.34 -20.74 -3.25
C TYR A 81 -20.52 -19.48 -3.54
N GLN A 82 -19.46 -19.17 -2.75
CA GLN A 82 -18.53 -18.10 -3.08
C GLN A 82 -17.81 -18.31 -4.42
N TYR A 83 -17.52 -19.56 -4.80
CA TYR A 83 -16.90 -19.90 -6.08
C TYR A 83 -17.92 -19.89 -7.21
N VAL A 84 -19.16 -20.30 -6.95
CA VAL A 84 -20.26 -20.16 -7.92
C VAL A 84 -20.52 -18.69 -8.22
N ALA A 85 -20.57 -17.84 -7.19
CA ALA A 85 -20.68 -16.39 -7.33
C ALA A 85 -19.49 -15.79 -8.11
N GLY A 86 -18.27 -16.29 -7.86
CA GLY A 86 -17.07 -15.91 -8.60
C GLY A 86 -17.19 -16.23 -10.10
N LYS A 87 -17.57 -17.46 -10.48
CA LYS A 87 -17.81 -17.84 -11.88
C LYS A 87 -18.92 -17.01 -12.53
N GLN A 88 -20.03 -16.78 -11.83
CA GLN A 88 -21.12 -15.92 -12.33
C GLN A 88 -20.62 -14.49 -12.55
N ARG A 89 -19.90 -13.92 -11.61
CA ARG A 89 -19.35 -12.56 -11.71
C ARG A 89 -18.32 -12.42 -12.83
N MET A 90 -17.48 -13.45 -13.04
CA MET A 90 -16.54 -13.51 -14.16
C MET A 90 -17.25 -13.56 -15.51
N SER A 91 -18.31 -14.35 -15.62
CA SER A 91 -19.15 -14.38 -16.84
C SER A 91 -19.75 -13.00 -17.15
N MET A 92 -20.19 -12.28 -16.11
CA MET A 92 -20.69 -10.91 -16.26
C MET A 92 -19.58 -9.96 -16.70
N LEU A 93 -18.40 -10.02 -16.05
CA LEU A 93 -17.23 -9.20 -16.39
C LEU A 93 -16.82 -9.35 -17.86
N ARG A 94 -16.70 -10.59 -18.37
CA ARG A 94 -16.37 -10.83 -19.78
C ARG A 94 -17.37 -10.20 -20.73
N LYS A 95 -18.67 -10.35 -20.43
CA LYS A 95 -19.74 -9.72 -21.23
C LYS A 95 -19.71 -8.19 -21.17
N ASP A 96 -19.33 -7.60 -20.03
CA ASP A 96 -19.25 -6.16 -19.86
C ASP A 96 -18.03 -5.58 -20.59
N VAL A 97 -16.89 -6.29 -20.56
CA VAL A 97 -15.63 -5.86 -21.20
C VAL A 97 -15.59 -6.09 -22.70
N TYR A 98 -16.12 -7.24 -23.16
CA TYR A 98 -15.98 -7.72 -24.56
C TYR A 98 -17.30 -7.81 -25.32
N GLY A 99 -18.43 -7.59 -24.66
CA GLY A 99 -19.77 -7.81 -25.26
C GLY A 99 -20.15 -9.29 -25.43
N GLN A 100 -19.23 -10.21 -25.11
CA GLN A 100 -19.36 -11.67 -25.28
C GLN A 100 -18.66 -12.41 -24.15
N TYR A 101 -18.84 -13.74 -24.06
CA TYR A 101 -18.20 -14.57 -23.04
C TYR A 101 -16.75 -14.92 -23.41
N GLU A 102 -16.50 -15.19 -24.67
CA GLU A 102 -15.17 -15.49 -25.19
C GLU A 102 -14.31 -14.25 -25.16
N VAL A 103 -13.06 -14.42 -24.75
CA VAL A 103 -12.08 -13.33 -24.72
C VAL A 103 -11.51 -13.16 -26.13
N PRO A 104 -11.47 -11.93 -26.69
CA PRO A 104 -10.82 -11.66 -27.98
C PRO A 104 -9.31 -11.91 -27.91
N HIS A 105 -8.66 -11.99 -29.08
CA HIS A 105 -7.20 -12.10 -29.16
C HIS A 105 -6.51 -10.97 -28.41
N LEU A 106 -5.44 -11.30 -27.69
CA LEU A 106 -4.68 -10.37 -26.86
C LEU A 106 -4.20 -9.14 -27.64
N TYR A 107 -3.73 -9.34 -28.87
CA TYR A 107 -3.29 -8.22 -29.71
C TYR A 107 -4.39 -7.20 -29.99
N ASP A 108 -5.61 -7.65 -30.27
CA ASP A 108 -6.74 -6.75 -30.48
C ASP A 108 -7.13 -5.99 -29.21
N ILE A 109 -7.05 -6.65 -28.05
CA ILE A 109 -7.28 -6.02 -26.76
C ILE A 109 -6.22 -4.93 -26.52
N VAL A 110 -4.94 -5.23 -26.74
CA VAL A 110 -3.83 -4.29 -26.54
C VAL A 110 -4.00 -3.09 -27.47
N LYS A 111 -4.24 -3.30 -28.78
CA LYS A 111 -4.48 -2.21 -29.74
C LYS A 111 -5.63 -1.31 -29.32
N ARG A 112 -6.77 -1.90 -28.96
CA ARG A 112 -7.94 -1.16 -28.50
C ARG A 112 -7.60 -0.30 -27.28
N ASN A 113 -6.92 -0.88 -26.31
CA ASN A 113 -6.63 -0.20 -25.05
C ASN A 113 -5.52 0.87 -25.19
N VAL A 114 -4.58 0.69 -26.11
CA VAL A 114 -3.60 1.73 -26.50
C VAL A 114 -4.32 2.88 -27.20
N ALA A 115 -5.21 2.58 -28.15
CA ALA A 115 -5.98 3.59 -28.88
C ALA A 115 -6.87 4.46 -27.96
N THR A 116 -7.33 3.91 -26.83
CA THR A 116 -8.10 4.63 -25.82
C THR A 116 -7.22 5.39 -24.80
N GLY A 117 -5.90 5.26 -24.87
CA GLY A 117 -4.94 5.85 -23.92
C GLY A 117 -4.93 5.20 -22.54
N LEU A 118 -5.55 4.04 -22.38
CA LEU A 118 -5.55 3.27 -21.12
C LEU A 118 -4.29 2.41 -20.97
N TYR A 119 -3.76 1.91 -22.09
CA TYR A 119 -2.44 1.30 -22.14
C TYR A 119 -1.43 2.28 -22.75
N THR A 120 -0.15 2.11 -22.40
CA THR A 120 0.95 2.86 -22.98
C THR A 120 1.21 2.40 -24.43
N SER A 121 1.56 3.34 -25.33
CA SER A 121 1.92 3.02 -26.73
C SER A 121 3.18 2.16 -26.82
N GLU A 122 4.07 2.26 -25.83
CA GLU A 122 5.32 1.49 -25.74
C GLU A 122 5.10 -0.03 -25.88
N LEU A 123 3.93 -0.55 -25.47
CA LEU A 123 3.60 -1.97 -25.62
C LEU A 123 3.60 -2.44 -27.08
N LEU A 124 3.17 -1.58 -28.00
CA LEU A 124 3.18 -1.88 -29.45
C LEU A 124 4.54 -1.58 -30.11
N GLU A 125 5.41 -0.85 -29.42
CA GLU A 125 6.79 -0.60 -29.84
C GLU A 125 7.71 -1.75 -29.41
N TRP A 126 7.49 -2.31 -28.22
CA TRP A 126 8.32 -3.39 -27.67
C TRP A 126 8.06 -4.75 -28.29
N TYR A 127 6.82 -4.99 -28.76
CA TYR A 127 6.37 -6.30 -29.22
C TYR A 127 5.64 -6.20 -30.56
N SER A 128 6.02 -7.10 -31.49
CA SER A 128 5.31 -7.30 -32.75
C SER A 128 3.96 -8.00 -32.52
N GLU A 129 3.10 -7.98 -33.55
CA GLU A 129 1.86 -8.77 -33.55
C GLU A 129 2.13 -10.27 -33.34
N GLU A 130 3.21 -10.80 -33.94
CA GLU A 130 3.61 -12.20 -33.76
C GLU A 130 3.97 -12.52 -32.32
N ASP A 131 4.65 -11.58 -31.60
CA ASP A 131 4.97 -11.76 -30.18
C ASP A 131 3.70 -11.75 -29.32
N TRP A 132 2.74 -10.87 -29.61
CA TRP A 132 1.44 -10.84 -28.90
C TRP A 132 0.63 -12.12 -29.16
N ASN A 133 0.65 -12.68 -30.37
CA ASN A 133 0.00 -13.94 -30.66
C ASN A 133 0.64 -15.10 -29.88
N LYS A 134 1.98 -15.14 -29.77
CA LYS A 134 2.65 -16.12 -28.91
C LYS A 134 2.28 -15.99 -27.44
N MET A 135 2.09 -14.76 -26.95
CA MET A 135 1.65 -14.52 -25.57
C MET A 135 0.18 -14.92 -25.38
N ASP A 136 -0.69 -14.70 -26.37
CA ASP A 136 -2.09 -15.12 -26.35
C ASP A 136 -2.21 -16.64 -26.21
N ASP A 137 -1.41 -17.40 -26.94
CA ASP A 137 -1.33 -18.88 -26.86
C ASP A 137 -0.91 -19.39 -25.47
N LEU A 138 -0.25 -18.56 -24.66
CA LEU A 138 0.15 -18.90 -23.29
C LEU A 138 -0.94 -18.65 -22.25
N ILE A 139 -1.97 -17.87 -22.59
CA ILE A 139 -3.00 -17.49 -21.63
C ILE A 139 -3.98 -18.64 -21.39
N ASP A 140 -4.13 -19.03 -20.13
CA ASP A 140 -5.18 -19.95 -19.69
C ASP A 140 -6.34 -19.18 -19.05
N HIS A 141 -7.34 -18.85 -19.86
CA HIS A 141 -8.54 -18.15 -19.41
C HIS A 141 -9.43 -18.96 -18.46
N SER A 142 -9.21 -20.27 -18.32
CA SER A 142 -9.97 -21.09 -17.37
C SER A 142 -9.61 -20.78 -15.91
N LYS A 143 -8.40 -20.27 -15.66
CA LYS A 143 -7.94 -19.82 -14.33
C LYS A 143 -8.81 -18.69 -13.76
N ASP A 144 -9.42 -17.87 -14.61
CA ASP A 144 -10.37 -16.83 -14.19
C ASP A 144 -11.61 -17.42 -13.49
N GLU A 145 -11.94 -18.70 -13.71
CA GLU A 145 -13.09 -19.35 -13.10
C GLU A 145 -12.80 -19.95 -11.71
N THR A 146 -11.55 -19.88 -11.25
CA THR A 146 -11.14 -20.42 -9.94
C THR A 146 -11.28 -19.41 -8.80
N TYR A 147 -11.48 -18.13 -9.10
CA TYR A 147 -11.57 -17.08 -8.10
C TYR A 147 -12.88 -17.13 -7.30
N SER A 148 -12.78 -16.84 -5.99
CA SER A 148 -13.97 -16.55 -5.19
C SER A 148 -14.61 -15.21 -5.58
N TYR A 149 -15.85 -14.99 -5.19
CA TYR A 149 -16.55 -13.72 -5.45
C TYR A 149 -15.79 -12.51 -4.90
N ALA A 150 -15.31 -12.61 -3.67
CA ALA A 150 -14.54 -11.52 -3.05
C ALA A 150 -13.23 -11.22 -3.80
N ALA A 151 -12.54 -12.24 -4.31
CA ALA A 151 -11.31 -12.07 -5.10
C ALA A 151 -11.59 -11.34 -6.42
N ILE A 152 -12.66 -11.72 -7.14
CA ILE A 152 -13.05 -11.05 -8.39
C ILE A 152 -13.44 -9.60 -8.15
N GLU A 153 -14.25 -9.31 -7.12
CA GLU A 153 -14.61 -7.92 -6.81
C GLU A 153 -13.37 -7.09 -6.44
N GLN A 154 -12.42 -7.67 -5.72
CA GLN A 154 -11.18 -6.98 -5.41
C GLN A 154 -10.34 -6.70 -6.67
N LEU A 155 -10.25 -7.66 -7.61
CA LEU A 155 -9.58 -7.46 -8.89
C LEU A 155 -10.24 -6.35 -9.70
N ILE A 156 -11.58 -6.37 -9.81
CA ILE A 156 -12.37 -5.36 -10.50
C ILE A 156 -12.17 -3.97 -9.88
N GLU A 157 -12.25 -3.88 -8.57
CA GLU A 157 -12.20 -2.57 -7.90
C GLU A 157 -10.82 -1.94 -7.91
N LYS A 158 -9.75 -2.74 -7.72
CA LYS A 158 -8.41 -2.22 -7.40
C LYS A 158 -7.38 -2.39 -8.50
N TYR A 159 -7.48 -3.45 -9.31
CA TYR A 159 -6.36 -3.89 -10.16
C TYR A 159 -6.61 -3.79 -11.66
N LEU A 160 -7.83 -4.14 -12.14
CA LEU A 160 -8.12 -4.10 -13.56
C LEU A 160 -8.15 -2.65 -14.08
N VAL A 161 -7.60 -2.48 -15.28
CA VAL A 161 -7.58 -1.17 -15.94
C VAL A 161 -8.99 -0.76 -16.33
N LYS A 162 -9.37 0.44 -15.90
CA LYS A 162 -10.68 1.02 -16.12
C LYS A 162 -10.60 2.51 -16.41
N ASN A 163 -11.57 3.00 -17.16
CA ASN A 163 -11.82 4.43 -17.27
C ASN A 163 -12.33 4.95 -15.91
N ARG A 164 -11.62 5.91 -15.32
CA ARG A 164 -11.95 6.41 -13.98
C ARG A 164 -13.24 7.21 -13.93
N SER A 165 -13.62 7.84 -15.04
CA SER A 165 -14.82 8.65 -15.13
C SER A 165 -16.06 7.80 -15.38
N THR A 166 -15.99 6.87 -16.37
CA THR A 166 -17.13 6.02 -16.75
C THR A 166 -17.25 4.76 -15.92
N LYS A 167 -16.18 4.35 -15.21
CA LYS A 167 -16.05 3.08 -14.48
C LYS A 167 -16.01 1.83 -15.38
N GLU A 168 -16.00 1.99 -16.69
CA GLU A 168 -15.85 0.89 -17.64
C GLU A 168 -14.51 0.20 -17.47
N ILE A 169 -14.53 -1.15 -17.50
CA ILE A 169 -13.38 -2.02 -17.38
C ILE A 169 -12.98 -2.48 -18.78
N TYR A 170 -11.67 -2.60 -19.04
CA TYR A 170 -11.15 -2.84 -20.39
C TYR A 170 -10.34 -4.12 -20.53
N GLU A 171 -10.27 -4.91 -19.48
CA GLU A 171 -9.53 -6.18 -19.46
C GLU A 171 -10.11 -7.16 -18.43
N THR A 172 -9.69 -8.44 -18.55
CA THR A 172 -9.94 -9.49 -17.55
C THR A 172 -8.66 -9.85 -16.81
N PRO A 173 -8.71 -10.60 -15.68
CA PRO A 173 -7.53 -10.86 -14.85
C PRO A 173 -6.37 -11.52 -15.62
N GLN A 174 -6.63 -12.53 -16.46
CA GLN A 174 -5.55 -13.21 -17.18
C GLN A 174 -4.87 -12.29 -18.19
N VAL A 175 -5.65 -11.42 -18.88
CA VAL A 175 -5.10 -10.37 -19.74
C VAL A 175 -4.24 -9.40 -18.94
N ARG A 176 -4.71 -8.98 -17.74
CA ARG A 176 -3.94 -8.09 -16.84
C ARG A 176 -2.59 -8.70 -16.45
N TYR A 177 -2.57 -9.99 -16.06
CA TYR A 177 -1.33 -10.67 -15.70
C TYR A 177 -0.37 -10.78 -16.89
N MET A 178 -0.88 -11.10 -18.08
CA MET A 178 -0.02 -11.20 -19.27
C MET A 178 0.58 -9.83 -19.66
N VAL A 179 -0.23 -8.77 -19.67
CA VAL A 179 0.27 -7.41 -19.97
C VAL A 179 1.27 -6.94 -18.92
N ALA A 180 1.07 -7.26 -17.64
CA ALA A 180 2.04 -6.98 -16.60
C ALA A 180 3.35 -7.74 -16.83
N SER A 181 3.30 -9.02 -17.15
CA SER A 181 4.47 -9.86 -17.45
C SER A 181 5.25 -9.33 -18.65
N ALA A 182 4.56 -9.00 -19.72
CA ALA A 182 5.17 -8.40 -20.91
C ALA A 182 5.86 -7.06 -20.56
N THR A 183 5.24 -6.23 -19.71
CA THR A 183 5.83 -4.95 -19.33
C THR A 183 7.09 -5.11 -18.49
N VAL A 184 7.14 -6.09 -17.58
CA VAL A 184 8.31 -6.32 -16.71
C VAL A 184 9.53 -6.74 -17.53
N PHE A 185 9.35 -7.60 -18.52
CA PHE A 185 10.47 -8.20 -19.26
C PHE A 185 10.71 -7.59 -20.67
N HIS A 186 10.15 -6.41 -20.95
CA HIS A 186 10.25 -5.80 -22.28
C HIS A 186 11.70 -5.58 -22.77
N SER A 187 12.63 -5.31 -21.86
CA SER A 187 14.05 -5.02 -22.18
C SER A 187 14.97 -6.23 -22.14
N GLU A 188 14.43 -7.42 -21.80
CA GLU A 188 15.27 -8.63 -21.73
C GLU A 188 15.68 -9.13 -23.13
N GLU A 189 16.96 -9.49 -23.26
CA GLU A 189 17.53 -10.01 -24.49
C GLU A 189 18.26 -11.35 -24.24
N PRO A 190 18.33 -12.25 -25.20
CA PRO A 190 17.63 -12.25 -26.50
C PRO A 190 16.14 -12.52 -26.38
N ASN A 191 15.37 -12.29 -27.46
CA ASN A 191 13.91 -12.40 -27.47
C ASN A 191 13.36 -13.77 -27.00
N ASN A 192 14.07 -14.86 -27.26
CA ASN A 192 13.66 -16.18 -26.75
C ASN A 192 13.76 -16.30 -25.21
N ALA A 193 14.75 -15.66 -24.60
CA ALA A 193 14.85 -15.57 -23.13
C ALA A 193 13.73 -14.68 -22.57
N ARG A 194 13.44 -13.56 -23.21
CA ARG A 194 12.34 -12.65 -22.86
C ARG A 194 11.00 -13.39 -22.84
N MET A 195 10.66 -14.13 -23.90
CA MET A 195 9.41 -14.90 -23.97
C MET A 195 9.33 -16.00 -22.90
N ARG A 196 10.46 -16.63 -22.55
CA ARG A 196 10.52 -17.61 -21.45
C ARG A 196 10.21 -16.95 -20.11
N TYR A 197 10.84 -15.81 -19.80
CA TYR A 197 10.59 -15.07 -18.54
C TYR A 197 9.15 -14.56 -18.44
N ILE A 198 8.58 -14.07 -19.55
CA ILE A 198 7.16 -13.66 -19.61
C ILE A 198 6.27 -14.84 -19.25
N LYS A 199 6.50 -16.02 -19.83
CA LYS A 199 5.73 -17.24 -19.57
C LYS A 199 5.84 -17.66 -18.10
N GLU A 200 7.07 -17.73 -17.56
CA GLU A 200 7.33 -18.16 -16.18
C GLU A 200 6.66 -17.20 -15.18
N TYR A 201 6.80 -15.89 -15.40
CA TYR A 201 6.21 -14.88 -14.54
C TYR A 201 4.67 -14.86 -14.63
N TYR A 202 4.11 -14.92 -15.84
CA TYR A 202 2.67 -15.03 -16.04
C TYR A 202 2.11 -16.25 -15.31
N ASN A 203 2.70 -17.43 -15.48
CA ASN A 203 2.25 -18.64 -14.81
C ASN A 203 2.30 -18.47 -13.28
N ALA A 204 3.41 -18.01 -12.73
CA ALA A 204 3.57 -17.84 -11.30
C ALA A 204 2.57 -16.82 -10.72
N ALA A 205 2.32 -15.69 -11.40
CA ALA A 205 1.34 -14.69 -10.98
C ALA A 205 -0.09 -15.20 -11.10
N SER A 206 -0.42 -15.87 -12.21
CA SER A 206 -1.74 -16.38 -12.51
C SER A 206 -2.12 -17.60 -11.66
N ASP A 207 -1.14 -18.40 -11.23
CA ASP A 207 -1.30 -19.51 -10.29
C ASP A 207 -1.32 -19.04 -8.82
N GLY A 208 -1.13 -17.74 -8.56
CA GLY A 208 -1.16 -17.18 -7.23
C GLY A 208 0.06 -17.53 -6.37
N LEU A 209 1.20 -17.91 -6.97
CA LEU A 209 2.43 -18.21 -6.24
C LEU A 209 3.04 -16.94 -5.60
N PHE A 210 2.74 -15.78 -6.15
CA PHE A 210 3.00 -14.48 -5.57
C PHE A 210 1.93 -13.47 -5.94
N THR A 211 1.86 -12.37 -5.19
CA THR A 211 0.95 -11.26 -5.48
C THR A 211 1.74 -9.99 -5.79
N LEU A 212 1.22 -9.17 -6.68
CA LEU A 212 1.79 -7.89 -7.02
C LEU A 212 1.19 -6.77 -6.15
N ALA A 213 2.01 -5.85 -5.71
CA ALA A 213 1.53 -4.65 -5.03
C ALA A 213 0.54 -3.87 -5.91
N THR A 214 -0.45 -3.23 -5.29
CA THR A 214 -1.53 -2.54 -6.01
C THR A 214 -1.04 -1.59 -7.10
N PRO A 215 -0.07 -0.67 -6.88
CA PRO A 215 0.40 0.23 -7.94
C PRO A 215 1.15 -0.52 -9.05
N VAL A 216 1.78 -1.64 -8.75
CA VAL A 216 2.48 -2.46 -9.73
C VAL A 216 1.47 -3.14 -10.66
N LEU A 217 0.55 -3.95 -10.13
CA LEU A 217 -0.42 -4.67 -10.96
C LEU A 217 -1.36 -3.71 -11.71
N ALA A 218 -1.82 -2.63 -11.06
CA ALA A 218 -2.71 -1.66 -11.71
C ALA A 218 -1.98 -0.66 -12.65
N GLY A 219 -0.66 -0.56 -12.58
CA GLY A 219 0.13 0.45 -13.30
C GLY A 219 0.95 -0.08 -14.47
N LEU A 220 1.45 -1.33 -14.41
CA LEU A 220 2.26 -1.90 -15.48
C LEU A 220 1.49 -1.89 -16.81
N GLY A 221 2.13 -1.49 -17.90
CA GLY A 221 1.53 -1.35 -19.22
C GLY A 221 0.56 -0.18 -19.37
N THR A 222 0.42 0.70 -18.37
CA THR A 222 -0.38 1.92 -18.45
C THR A 222 0.53 3.16 -18.48
N PRO A 223 0.02 4.36 -18.78
CA PRO A 223 0.81 5.59 -18.69
C PRO A 223 1.30 5.94 -17.28
N THR A 224 0.84 5.24 -16.25
CA THR A 224 1.29 5.45 -14.85
C THR A 224 2.67 4.85 -14.64
N LYS A 225 3.65 5.67 -14.22
CA LYS A 225 5.05 5.26 -14.01
C LYS A 225 5.44 5.20 -12.52
N GLN A 226 4.49 5.26 -11.59
CA GLN A 226 4.76 5.19 -10.14
C GLN A 226 4.31 3.81 -9.61
N PHE A 227 5.26 2.98 -9.17
CA PHE A 227 5.03 1.59 -8.78
C PHE A 227 5.23 1.33 -7.28
N SER A 228 5.77 2.30 -6.51
CA SER A 228 5.95 2.15 -5.07
C SER A 228 4.61 2.11 -4.34
N SER A 229 4.31 1.00 -3.67
CA SER A 229 3.09 0.85 -2.88
C SER A 229 3.14 1.63 -1.58
N CYS A 230 4.33 1.69 -0.99
CA CYS A 230 4.59 2.36 0.28
C CYS A 230 5.88 3.17 0.21
N VAL A 231 5.89 4.29 0.93
CA VAL A 231 7.05 5.16 1.09
C VAL A 231 7.28 5.46 2.56
N LEU A 232 8.54 5.72 2.91
CA LEU A 232 8.95 6.10 4.25
C LEU A 232 9.40 7.57 4.21
N ILE A 233 8.86 8.38 5.11
CA ILE A 233 9.15 9.81 5.19
C ILE A 233 9.50 10.11 6.65
N SER A 234 10.60 10.81 6.91
CA SER A 234 10.95 11.33 8.23
C SER A 234 10.78 12.84 8.27
N ALA A 235 10.23 13.35 9.35
CA ALA A 235 10.10 14.78 9.60
C ALA A 235 11.20 15.25 10.56
N GLY A 236 11.98 16.23 10.14
CA GLY A 236 12.92 16.94 11.03
C GLY A 236 12.22 17.99 11.90
N ASP A 237 12.93 18.49 12.90
CA ASP A 237 12.40 19.45 13.89
C ASP A 237 12.51 20.93 13.44
N SER A 238 12.49 21.19 12.13
CA SER A 238 12.45 22.53 11.56
C SER A 238 11.13 22.79 10.83
N LEU A 239 10.67 24.03 10.75
CA LEU A 239 9.50 24.38 9.96
C LEU A 239 9.68 24.00 8.48
N ASN A 240 10.89 24.19 7.94
CA ASN A 240 11.18 23.81 6.56
C ASN A 240 10.98 22.32 6.34
N SER A 241 11.55 21.46 7.19
CA SER A 241 11.35 20.02 7.13
C SER A 241 9.88 19.61 7.31
N ILE A 242 9.17 20.22 8.24
CA ILE A 242 7.75 19.95 8.52
C ILE A 242 6.88 20.28 7.29
N TYR A 243 7.14 21.42 6.63
CA TYR A 243 6.40 21.79 5.42
C TYR A 243 6.76 20.93 4.22
N ALA A 244 8.05 20.64 4.00
CA ALA A 244 8.52 19.73 2.97
C ALA A 244 7.92 18.32 3.13
N THR A 245 7.84 17.82 4.37
CA THR A 245 7.17 16.56 4.72
C THR A 245 5.72 16.55 4.22
N GLY A 246 4.95 17.61 4.47
CA GLY A 246 3.55 17.72 4.01
C GLY A 246 3.42 17.71 2.48
N GLU A 247 4.31 18.41 1.79
CA GLU A 247 4.37 18.42 0.33
C GLU A 247 4.63 17.01 -0.23
N MET A 248 5.62 16.30 0.30
CA MET A 248 5.95 14.94 -0.12
C MET A 248 4.83 13.97 0.17
N MET A 249 4.21 14.05 1.35
CA MET A 249 3.03 13.25 1.70
C MET A 249 1.91 13.45 0.68
N GLY A 250 1.59 14.68 0.32
CA GLY A 250 0.57 15.00 -0.68
C GLY A 250 0.90 14.44 -2.06
N LYS A 251 2.15 14.61 -2.52
CA LYS A 251 2.61 14.10 -3.82
C LYS A 251 2.54 12.57 -3.91
N TYR A 252 3.00 11.85 -2.89
CA TYR A 252 2.92 10.38 -2.89
C TYR A 252 1.50 9.86 -2.70
N ALA A 253 0.70 10.49 -1.83
CA ALA A 253 -0.70 10.15 -1.64
C ALA A 253 -1.50 10.27 -2.94
N SER A 254 -1.28 11.32 -3.73
CA SER A 254 -1.94 11.52 -5.03
C SER A 254 -1.62 10.40 -6.04
N LYS A 255 -0.50 9.70 -5.85
CA LYS A 255 -0.04 8.56 -6.66
C LYS A 255 -0.34 7.20 -5.99
N ARG A 256 -1.20 7.16 -4.96
CA ARG A 256 -1.69 5.94 -4.29
C ARG A 256 -0.68 5.21 -3.40
N ALA A 257 0.41 5.83 -3.00
CA ALA A 257 1.32 5.24 -2.04
C ALA A 257 0.76 5.34 -0.61
N GLY A 258 0.96 4.29 0.18
CA GLY A 258 0.82 4.33 1.63
C GLY A 258 2.07 4.95 2.26
N ILE A 259 1.93 5.62 3.40
CA ILE A 259 3.02 6.39 4.00
C ILE A 259 3.32 5.88 5.41
N GLY A 260 4.60 5.60 5.68
CA GLY A 260 5.16 5.57 7.03
C GLY A 260 5.79 6.93 7.31
N LEU A 261 5.36 7.61 8.36
CA LEU A 261 5.85 8.93 8.75
C LEU A 261 6.53 8.87 10.12
N GLU A 262 7.82 9.11 10.17
CA GLU A 262 8.57 9.22 11.41
C GLU A 262 8.58 10.68 11.89
N ILE A 263 8.28 10.89 13.18
CA ILE A 263 8.15 12.21 13.80
C ILE A 263 8.94 12.35 15.11
N GLY A 264 9.71 11.35 15.45
CA GLY A 264 10.35 11.25 16.77
C GLY A 264 11.35 12.35 17.12
N LYS A 265 11.81 13.12 16.12
CA LYS A 265 12.69 14.27 16.34
C LYS A 265 11.94 15.56 16.72
N ILE A 266 10.63 15.62 16.44
CA ILE A 266 9.86 16.84 16.68
C ILE A 266 9.71 17.07 18.18
N ARG A 267 10.11 18.26 18.60
CA ARG A 267 10.02 18.65 20.01
C ARG A 267 8.59 18.70 20.53
N PRO A 268 8.37 18.33 21.79
CA PRO A 268 7.04 18.25 22.39
C PRO A 268 6.44 19.62 22.69
N LEU A 269 5.15 19.59 23.07
CA LEU A 269 4.42 20.75 23.57
C LEU A 269 5.19 21.47 24.71
N GLY A 270 5.30 22.79 24.60
CA GLY A 270 5.95 23.61 25.60
C GLY A 270 7.48 23.63 25.56
N ALA A 271 8.11 22.93 24.59
CA ALA A 271 9.55 23.04 24.37
C ALA A 271 9.94 24.47 23.95
N PRO A 272 11.10 25.00 24.40
CA PRO A 272 11.53 26.34 24.04
C PRO A 272 11.90 26.42 22.55
N ILE A 273 11.47 27.50 21.89
CA ILE A 273 11.88 27.89 20.54
C ILE A 273 12.32 29.36 20.53
N ARG A 274 13.06 29.79 19.52
CA ARG A 274 13.59 31.14 19.39
C ARG A 274 14.34 31.58 20.64
N ASN A 275 15.30 30.76 21.12
CA ASN A 275 16.05 31.00 22.33
C ASN A 275 15.19 31.17 23.60
N GLY A 276 14.04 30.51 23.66
CA GLY A 276 13.13 30.54 24.81
C GLY A 276 12.08 31.66 24.78
N GLU A 277 12.02 32.44 23.70
CA GLU A 277 11.03 33.52 23.54
C GLU A 277 9.60 32.97 23.46
N ILE A 278 9.42 31.81 22.83
CA ILE A 278 8.09 31.18 22.58
C ILE A 278 8.17 29.71 22.96
N SER A 279 7.02 29.13 23.31
CA SER A 279 6.84 27.70 23.53
C SER A 279 6.31 27.01 22.29
N HIS A 280 6.88 25.85 21.98
CA HIS A 280 6.44 25.00 20.85
C HIS A 280 5.03 24.44 21.08
N THR A 281 4.24 24.34 20.01
CA THR A 281 2.85 23.87 20.07
C THR A 281 2.72 22.33 20.13
N GLY A 282 3.84 21.61 20.07
CA GLY A 282 3.90 20.15 20.11
C GLY A 282 3.66 19.48 18.76
N THR A 283 3.62 18.15 18.78
CA THR A 283 3.48 17.30 17.57
C THR A 283 2.08 17.31 16.99
N ILE A 284 1.04 17.41 17.80
CA ILE A 284 -0.37 17.21 17.40
C ILE A 284 -0.85 18.21 16.33
N PRO A 285 -0.56 19.52 16.42
CA PRO A 285 -0.94 20.45 15.35
C PRO A 285 -0.35 20.11 14.00
N PHE A 286 0.89 19.63 13.95
CA PHE A 286 1.52 19.20 12.70
C PHE A 286 0.93 17.89 12.16
N LEU A 287 0.58 16.94 13.02
CA LEU A 287 -0.16 15.74 12.62
C LEU A 287 -1.51 16.09 11.99
N LYS A 288 -2.24 17.08 12.54
CA LYS A 288 -3.48 17.59 11.93
C LYS A 288 -3.25 18.22 10.57
N LYS A 289 -2.19 19.03 10.43
CA LYS A 289 -1.80 19.60 9.16
C LYS A 289 -1.54 18.51 8.12
N TRP A 290 -0.70 17.55 8.42
CA TRP A 290 -0.35 16.45 7.52
C TRP A 290 -1.54 15.55 7.18
N PHE A 291 -2.44 15.33 8.13
CA PHE A 291 -3.72 14.67 7.83
C PHE A 291 -4.56 15.49 6.84
N GLY A 292 -4.57 16.81 6.96
CA GLY A 292 -5.18 17.72 5.99
C GLY A 292 -4.58 17.60 4.60
N ASP A 293 -3.25 17.58 4.48
CA ASP A 293 -2.50 17.42 3.24
C ASP A 293 -2.85 16.07 2.55
N LEU A 294 -2.87 14.98 3.33
CA LEU A 294 -3.28 13.65 2.84
C LEU A 294 -4.71 13.65 2.31
N ARG A 295 -5.62 14.23 3.07
CA ARG A 295 -7.05 14.24 2.73
C ARG A 295 -7.34 15.09 1.50
N ALA A 296 -6.67 16.24 1.37
CA ALA A 296 -6.80 17.14 0.23
C ALA A 296 -6.32 16.51 -1.08
N THR A 297 -5.27 15.68 -1.02
CA THR A 297 -4.66 15.05 -2.20
C THR A 297 -5.16 13.65 -2.47
N SER A 298 -5.95 13.06 -1.57
CA SER A 298 -6.60 11.76 -1.75
C SER A 298 -7.59 11.85 -2.90
N GLN A 299 -7.19 11.37 -4.06
CA GLN A 299 -8.07 11.33 -5.24
C GLN A 299 -9.13 10.26 -5.04
N GLY A 300 -10.35 10.70 -4.79
CA GLY A 300 -11.50 9.84 -4.55
C GLY A 300 -11.62 8.73 -5.58
N GLY A 301 -11.68 7.51 -5.12
CA GLY A 301 -12.22 6.44 -5.91
C GLY A 301 -11.58 5.07 -5.83
N ILE A 302 -10.28 4.88 -5.59
CA ILE A 302 -9.73 3.51 -5.60
C ILE A 302 -8.99 3.16 -4.31
N ARG A 303 -8.19 4.07 -3.78
CA ARG A 303 -7.49 3.90 -2.51
C ARG A 303 -7.42 5.25 -1.82
N ASN A 304 -7.98 5.34 -0.61
CA ASN A 304 -7.78 6.51 0.23
C ASN A 304 -6.33 6.57 0.66
N ALA A 305 -5.77 7.78 0.73
CA ALA A 305 -4.45 7.98 1.30
C ALA A 305 -4.46 7.58 2.78
N SER A 306 -3.45 6.81 3.20
CA SER A 306 -3.31 6.33 4.57
C SER A 306 -1.87 6.51 5.03
N CYS A 307 -1.69 6.79 6.32
CA CYS A 307 -0.38 7.02 6.93
C CYS A 307 -0.32 6.38 8.31
N THR A 308 0.79 5.73 8.62
CA THR A 308 1.16 5.32 9.99
C THR A 308 2.24 6.25 10.50
N VAL A 309 1.97 6.87 11.64
CA VAL A 309 2.88 7.79 12.33
C VAL A 309 3.73 6.99 13.31
N TRP A 310 5.06 7.06 13.15
CA TRP A 310 6.04 6.33 13.95
C TRP A 310 6.76 7.28 14.90
N PHE A 311 6.89 6.88 16.17
CA PHE A 311 7.64 7.61 17.19
C PHE A 311 8.18 6.65 18.27
N GLN A 312 9.25 7.05 18.93
CA GLN A 312 9.87 6.26 19.98
C GLN A 312 9.03 6.27 21.25
N ILE A 313 9.06 5.16 22.00
CA ILE A 313 8.29 4.95 23.21
C ILE A 313 8.59 5.96 24.32
N TRP A 314 9.78 6.52 24.33
CA TRP A 314 10.26 7.47 25.35
C TRP A 314 10.05 8.96 24.97
N HIS A 315 9.30 9.26 23.90
CA HIS A 315 8.99 10.64 23.52
C HIS A 315 8.09 11.33 24.57
N LEU A 316 8.40 12.57 24.94
CA LEU A 316 7.69 13.28 26.03
C LEU A 316 6.18 13.43 25.82
N GLN A 317 5.71 13.49 24.56
CA GLN A 317 4.28 13.51 24.24
C GLN A 317 3.69 12.12 23.96
N PHE A 318 4.33 11.04 24.38
CA PHE A 318 3.84 9.67 24.17
C PHE A 318 2.37 9.49 24.57
N SER A 319 2.01 9.91 25.78
CA SER A 319 0.65 9.74 26.31
C SER A 319 -0.42 10.50 25.53
N ASP A 320 -0.07 11.65 24.96
CA ASP A 320 -0.98 12.43 24.13
C ASP A 320 -1.16 11.78 22.75
N MET A 321 -0.07 11.25 22.17
CA MET A 321 -0.07 10.68 20.81
C MET A 321 -0.75 9.32 20.74
N ILE A 322 -0.58 8.47 21.76
CA ILE A 322 -1.10 7.09 21.72
C ILE A 322 -2.62 7.05 21.67
N VAL A 323 -3.30 8.04 22.21
CA VAL A 323 -4.78 8.11 22.31
C VAL A 323 -5.45 8.78 21.11
N LEU A 324 -4.68 9.26 20.12
CA LEU A 324 -5.22 10.04 19.01
C LEU A 324 -6.22 9.27 18.12
N LYS A 325 -6.14 7.95 18.12
CA LYS A 325 -7.04 7.10 17.31
C LYS A 325 -8.30 6.63 18.02
N ASN A 326 -8.35 6.66 19.34
CA ASN A 326 -9.46 6.08 20.08
C ASN A 326 -10.79 6.84 19.89
N ASN A 327 -11.91 6.18 20.24
CA ASN A 327 -13.25 6.72 20.07
C ASN A 327 -13.72 7.63 21.22
N GLN A 328 -12.87 7.84 22.22
CA GLN A 328 -13.18 8.72 23.36
C GLN A 328 -12.79 10.17 23.04
N GLY A 329 -13.51 11.13 23.60
CA GLY A 329 -13.27 12.54 23.38
C GLY A 329 -13.84 13.08 22.06
N THR A 330 -13.54 14.34 21.77
CA THR A 330 -14.04 15.06 20.59
C THR A 330 -13.13 14.87 19.38
N GLU A 331 -13.66 15.10 18.16
CA GLU A 331 -12.87 15.13 16.93
C GLU A 331 -11.71 16.13 16.98
N GLU A 332 -11.89 17.21 17.74
CA GLU A 332 -10.86 18.23 17.91
C GLU A 332 -9.60 17.71 18.59
N ASN A 333 -9.75 16.70 19.47
CA ASN A 333 -8.66 16.10 20.23
C ASN A 333 -8.19 14.75 19.68
N ARG A 334 -8.63 14.38 18.47
CA ARG A 334 -8.34 13.08 17.84
C ARG A 334 -7.92 13.25 16.40
N ILE A 335 -7.18 12.24 15.88
CA ILE A 335 -6.80 12.11 14.47
C ILE A 335 -6.99 10.64 14.11
N ARG A 336 -8.26 10.20 14.06
CA ARG A 336 -8.66 8.78 13.95
C ARG A 336 -8.30 8.12 12.63
N HIS A 337 -8.11 8.92 11.57
CA HIS A 337 -7.81 8.42 10.24
C HIS A 337 -6.32 8.15 9.97
N LEU A 338 -5.43 8.55 10.89
CA LEU A 338 -4.05 8.09 10.90
C LEU A 338 -3.94 6.81 11.72
N ASP A 339 -2.97 5.97 11.39
CA ASP A 339 -2.52 4.86 12.21
C ASP A 339 -1.26 5.27 12.98
N TYR A 340 -0.94 4.55 14.05
CA TYR A 340 0.18 4.89 14.93
C TYR A 340 1.05 3.67 15.17
N GLY A 341 2.35 3.90 15.18
CA GLY A 341 3.37 2.89 15.42
C GLY A 341 4.37 3.37 16.47
N ILE A 342 4.68 2.51 17.41
CA ILE A 342 5.61 2.78 18.50
C ILE A 342 6.89 2.02 18.25
N VAL A 343 8.01 2.73 18.29
CA VAL A 343 9.33 2.12 18.23
C VAL A 343 9.81 1.90 19.66
N LEU A 344 10.19 0.67 19.98
CA LEU A 344 10.65 0.26 21.29
C LEU A 344 11.85 -0.71 21.16
N ASN A 345 12.57 -0.91 22.26
CA ASN A 345 13.76 -1.76 22.33
C ASN A 345 13.71 -2.75 23.49
N ALA A 346 14.74 -3.59 23.62
CA ALA A 346 14.87 -4.56 24.70
C ALA A 346 14.94 -3.93 26.09
N PHE A 347 15.47 -2.71 26.20
CA PHE A 347 15.54 -1.95 27.45
C PHE A 347 14.15 -1.71 28.05
N PHE A 348 13.16 -1.33 27.23
CA PHE A 348 11.77 -1.20 27.67
C PHE A 348 11.24 -2.50 28.29
N TRP A 349 11.45 -3.63 27.61
CA TRP A 349 10.98 -4.93 28.08
C TRP A 349 11.68 -5.37 29.37
N ARG A 350 12.95 -5.04 29.54
CA ARG A 350 13.67 -5.28 30.79
C ARG A 350 13.06 -4.46 31.92
N ARG A 351 12.83 -3.16 31.73
CA ARG A 351 12.15 -2.31 32.71
C ARG A 351 10.74 -2.83 33.04
N PHE A 352 9.99 -3.25 32.05
CA PHE A 352 8.67 -3.87 32.25
C PHE A 352 8.74 -5.15 33.10
N LYS A 353 9.68 -6.04 32.80
CA LYS A 353 9.88 -7.31 33.55
C LYS A 353 10.31 -7.06 35.00
N GLU A 354 11.12 -6.04 35.22
CA GLU A 354 11.62 -5.63 36.53
C GLU A 354 10.62 -4.75 37.30
N GLN A 355 9.43 -4.49 36.74
CA GLN A 355 8.42 -3.59 37.32
C GLN A 355 8.95 -2.17 37.55
N GLY A 356 9.89 -1.73 36.73
CA GLY A 356 10.50 -0.41 36.79
C GLY A 356 9.70 0.65 36.04
N ASP A 357 10.28 1.82 35.97
CA ASP A 357 9.68 3.02 35.35
C ASP A 357 10.25 3.28 33.97
N ILE A 358 9.45 3.98 33.14
CA ILE A 358 9.85 4.57 31.88
C ILE A 358 9.79 6.10 32.02
N THR A 359 10.86 6.74 31.65
CA THR A 359 10.98 8.21 31.63
C THR A 359 10.89 8.71 30.18
N PHE A 360 10.01 9.67 29.96
CA PHE A 360 9.83 10.32 28.67
C PHE A 360 10.62 11.61 28.62
N PHE A 361 11.33 11.84 27.52
CA PHE A 361 12.21 12.98 27.33
C PHE A 361 11.81 13.81 26.11
N ASP A 362 12.21 15.07 26.12
CA ASP A 362 12.21 15.92 24.94
C ASP A 362 13.39 15.53 24.03
N PRO A 363 13.16 15.03 22.81
CA PRO A 363 14.25 14.60 21.93
C PRO A 363 15.19 15.74 21.53
N HIS A 364 14.75 16.99 21.61
CA HIS A 364 15.58 18.16 21.34
C HIS A 364 16.57 18.44 22.48
N GLU A 365 16.21 18.15 23.74
CA GLU A 365 17.11 18.28 24.89
C GLU A 365 18.10 17.12 25.00
N VAL A 366 17.81 15.97 24.40
CA VAL A 366 18.64 14.75 24.46
C VAL A 366 18.87 14.15 23.05
N PRO A 367 19.47 14.91 22.11
CA PRO A 367 19.61 14.47 20.70
C PRO A 367 20.47 13.20 20.56
N ASP A 368 21.50 13.04 21.37
CA ASP A 368 22.34 11.84 21.42
C ASP A 368 21.60 10.60 21.92
N LEU A 369 20.58 10.76 22.76
CA LEU A 369 19.69 9.66 23.16
C LEU A 369 18.86 9.19 21.97
N TYR A 370 18.37 10.12 21.13
CA TYR A 370 17.65 9.78 19.92
C TYR A 370 18.54 8.99 18.94
N ASP A 371 19.72 9.49 18.66
CA ASP A 371 20.63 8.85 17.70
C ASP A 371 21.09 7.47 18.17
N THR A 372 21.41 7.32 19.46
CA THR A 372 21.84 6.03 20.02
C THR A 372 20.72 5.02 20.17
N PHE A 373 19.47 5.45 20.29
CA PHE A 373 18.30 4.55 20.33
C PHE A 373 18.21 3.65 19.10
N TYR A 374 18.65 4.15 17.96
CA TYR A 374 18.62 3.43 16.69
C TYR A 374 19.97 2.85 16.28
N SER A 375 21.09 3.34 16.81
CA SER A 375 22.42 2.97 16.33
C SER A 375 23.24 2.17 17.36
N ASP A 376 23.02 2.36 18.66
CA ASP A 376 23.86 1.75 19.72
C ASP A 376 23.04 1.55 21.00
N THR A 377 22.48 0.36 21.16
CA THR A 377 21.61 0.01 22.30
C THR A 377 22.32 0.14 23.66
N GLU A 378 23.61 -0.23 23.75
CA GLU A 378 24.34 -0.18 25.01
C GLU A 378 24.57 1.29 25.44
N LYS A 379 24.99 2.12 24.50
CA LYS A 379 25.20 3.56 24.75
C LYS A 379 23.87 4.26 25.05
N PHE A 380 22.80 3.87 24.36
CA PHE A 380 21.46 4.37 24.67
C PHE A 380 21.08 4.13 26.12
N GLU A 381 21.27 2.91 26.62
CA GLU A 381 20.92 2.56 28.00
C GLU A 381 21.72 3.35 29.03
N GLN A 382 23.01 3.55 28.78
CA GLN A 382 23.88 4.36 29.65
C GLN A 382 23.42 5.82 29.68
N LEU A 383 23.12 6.40 28.53
CA LEU A 383 22.65 7.77 28.41
C LEU A 383 21.26 7.93 29.05
N TYR A 384 20.36 6.99 28.81
CA TYR A 384 18.99 7.03 29.34
C TYR A 384 19.01 7.07 30.88
N VAL A 385 19.76 6.19 31.54
CA VAL A 385 19.90 6.15 33.00
C VAL A 385 20.61 7.41 33.55
N ALA A 386 21.54 7.96 32.78
CA ALA A 386 22.19 9.24 33.15
C ALA A 386 21.20 10.42 33.10
N TYR A 387 20.38 10.48 32.06
CA TYR A 387 19.37 11.52 31.88
C TYR A 387 18.21 11.42 32.88
N GLU A 388 17.85 10.21 33.31
CA GLU A 388 16.88 10.03 34.39
C GLU A 388 17.28 10.77 35.66
N LYS A 389 18.59 10.89 35.96
CA LYS A 389 19.13 11.54 37.14
C LYS A 389 19.27 13.04 37.00
N ARG A 390 19.17 13.61 35.79
CA ARG A 390 19.33 15.06 35.55
C ARG A 390 18.06 15.82 35.93
N PRO A 391 18.13 16.77 36.91
CA PRO A 391 16.96 17.53 37.36
C PRO A 391 16.58 18.67 36.39
N ASP A 392 17.48 19.08 35.52
CA ASP A 392 17.33 20.19 34.58
C ASP A 392 16.58 19.82 33.28
N LEU A 393 16.39 18.53 32.99
CA LEU A 393 15.67 18.07 31.83
C LEU A 393 14.15 18.05 32.08
N ARG A 394 13.41 18.41 31.04
CA ARG A 394 11.97 18.21 31.00
C ARG A 394 11.67 16.73 30.81
N LYS A 395 11.01 16.13 31.77
CA LYS A 395 10.71 14.70 31.73
C LYS A 395 9.44 14.34 32.51
N ILE A 396 8.84 13.25 32.14
CA ILE A 396 7.69 12.62 32.82
C ILE A 396 8.07 11.14 33.03
N THR A 397 7.73 10.60 34.20
CA THR A 397 8.00 9.19 34.51
C THR A 397 6.70 8.47 34.81
N MET A 398 6.53 7.27 34.25
CA MET A 398 5.39 6.38 34.48
C MET A 398 5.90 4.95 34.65
N SER A 399 5.15 4.10 35.36
CA SER A 399 5.51 2.70 35.42
C SER A 399 5.49 2.03 34.04
N ALA A 400 6.42 1.16 33.74
CA ALA A 400 6.44 0.42 32.47
C ALA A 400 5.16 -0.40 32.27
N GLU A 401 4.54 -0.86 33.36
CA GLU A 401 3.25 -1.57 33.33
C GLU A 401 2.12 -0.64 32.86
N GLU A 402 2.04 0.56 33.38
CA GLU A 402 1.02 1.54 32.95
C GLU A 402 1.23 1.94 31.49
N VAL A 403 2.46 2.18 31.06
CA VAL A 403 2.79 2.48 29.65
C VAL A 403 2.33 1.35 28.74
N PHE A 404 2.60 0.10 29.08
CA PHE A 404 2.27 -1.02 28.24
C PHE A 404 0.82 -1.45 28.37
N LYS A 405 0.34 -1.82 29.56
CA LYS A 405 -1.03 -2.33 29.76
C LYS A 405 -2.08 -1.26 29.69
N GLY A 406 -1.88 -0.12 30.40
CA GLY A 406 -2.81 1.00 30.46
C GLY A 406 -2.82 1.85 29.19
N GLY A 407 -1.69 1.95 28.50
CA GLY A 407 -1.51 2.69 27.28
C GLY A 407 -1.58 1.79 26.03
N ILE A 408 -0.46 1.17 25.66
CA ILE A 408 -0.29 0.48 24.37
C ILE A 408 -1.33 -0.64 24.15
N LEU A 409 -1.44 -1.57 25.10
CA LEU A 409 -2.30 -2.73 24.96
C LEU A 409 -3.78 -2.34 24.94
N LYS A 410 -4.16 -1.42 25.82
CA LYS A 410 -5.51 -0.88 25.88
C LYS A 410 -5.91 -0.22 24.55
N GLU A 411 -5.10 0.73 24.07
CA GLU A 411 -5.41 1.44 22.81
C GLU A 411 -5.39 0.50 21.60
N ARG A 412 -4.49 -0.49 21.59
CA ARG A 412 -4.46 -1.53 20.56
C ARG A 412 -5.72 -2.39 20.57
N THR A 413 -6.22 -2.76 21.74
CA THR A 413 -7.47 -3.53 21.89
C THR A 413 -8.68 -2.71 21.45
N ASP A 414 -8.76 -1.45 21.90
CA ASP A 414 -9.90 -0.57 21.65
C ASP A 414 -9.99 -0.12 20.17
N THR A 415 -8.83 0.04 19.50
CA THR A 415 -8.78 0.58 18.13
C THR A 415 -8.39 -0.43 17.06
N GLY A 416 -7.80 -1.57 17.45
CA GLY A 416 -7.22 -2.55 16.52
C GLY A 416 -5.97 -2.06 15.78
N ARG A 417 -5.37 -0.91 16.14
CA ARG A 417 -4.41 -0.20 15.31
C ARG A 417 -3.30 0.51 16.08
N ILE A 418 -2.48 -0.22 16.82
CA ILE A 418 -1.18 0.28 17.30
C ILE A 418 -0.11 -0.72 16.85
N TYR A 419 0.78 -0.30 15.97
CA TYR A 419 1.93 -1.10 15.55
C TYR A 419 3.05 -1.01 16.56
N LEU A 420 3.85 -2.07 16.67
CA LEU A 420 5.07 -2.11 17.48
C LEU A 420 6.24 -2.49 16.60
N MET A 421 7.29 -1.70 16.60
CA MET A 421 8.56 -1.97 15.92
C MET A 421 9.67 -2.13 16.96
N TYR A 422 10.35 -3.27 16.91
CA TYR A 422 11.46 -3.59 17.80
C TYR A 422 12.76 -3.15 17.14
N THR A 423 13.25 -1.96 17.48
CA THR A 423 14.44 -1.39 16.81
C THR A 423 15.66 -2.27 16.90
N ASP A 424 15.93 -2.90 18.05
CA ASP A 424 17.07 -3.82 18.20
C ASP A 424 17.07 -4.97 17.17
N ASN A 425 15.87 -5.53 16.93
CA ASN A 425 15.73 -6.64 15.98
C ASN A 425 15.86 -6.13 14.54
N VAL A 426 15.26 -4.98 14.22
CA VAL A 426 15.34 -4.37 12.90
C VAL A 426 16.78 -4.04 12.54
N GLN A 427 17.50 -3.36 13.43
CA GLN A 427 18.89 -3.00 13.20
C GLN A 427 19.82 -4.23 13.07
N ARG A 428 19.61 -5.23 13.93
CA ARG A 428 20.48 -6.43 13.95
C ARG A 428 20.24 -7.38 12.80
N GLN A 429 18.98 -7.52 12.36
CA GLN A 429 18.57 -8.50 11.33
C GLN A 429 18.44 -7.87 9.94
N GLY A 430 18.42 -6.55 9.85
CA GLY A 430 18.41 -5.82 8.59
C GLY A 430 19.75 -5.89 7.86
N PRO A 431 19.77 -5.56 6.57
CA PRO A 431 21.00 -5.55 5.77
C PRO A 431 21.84 -4.26 5.93
N PHE A 432 21.37 -3.30 6.74
CA PHE A 432 21.99 -1.98 6.89
C PHE A 432 22.85 -1.94 8.16
N ASP A 433 23.99 -1.21 8.08
CA ASP A 433 24.77 -0.90 9.28
C ASP A 433 24.10 0.24 10.05
N PRO A 434 23.62 0.01 11.29
CA PRO A 434 22.89 1.04 12.05
C PRO A 434 23.76 2.24 12.43
N LYS A 435 25.08 2.15 12.36
CA LYS A 435 25.97 3.28 12.60
C LYS A 435 26.05 4.23 11.41
N ILE A 436 25.76 3.70 10.21
CA ILE A 436 25.81 4.44 8.95
C ILE A 436 24.38 4.81 8.53
N ASP A 437 23.53 3.81 8.41
CA ASP A 437 22.16 3.94 7.90
C ASP A 437 21.13 3.33 8.86
N PRO A 438 20.87 3.98 10.01
CA PRO A 438 19.89 3.48 10.98
C PRO A 438 18.47 3.54 10.40
N VAL A 439 17.68 2.51 10.72
CA VAL A 439 16.27 2.43 10.35
C VAL A 439 15.42 3.02 11.47
N TYR A 440 14.78 4.15 11.22
CA TYR A 440 13.99 4.88 12.22
C TYR A 440 12.52 4.42 12.31
N GLN A 441 11.99 3.79 11.28
CA GLN A 441 10.57 3.53 11.13
C GLN A 441 10.27 2.34 10.21
N SER A 442 9.00 2.02 10.09
CA SER A 442 8.47 1.14 9.06
C SER A 442 7.47 1.89 8.16
N ASN A 443 6.99 1.23 7.11
CA ASN A 443 5.96 1.75 6.22
C ASN A 443 4.56 1.77 6.88
N LEU A 444 3.52 2.04 6.07
CA LEU A 444 2.12 2.05 6.51
C LEU A 444 1.70 0.76 7.22
N CYS A 445 2.14 -0.40 6.72
CA CYS A 445 1.68 -1.73 7.16
C CYS A 445 2.65 -2.43 8.13
N ALA A 446 3.74 -1.78 8.53
CA ALA A 446 4.79 -2.33 9.41
C ALA A 446 5.50 -3.59 8.82
N GLU A 447 5.75 -3.60 7.52
CA GLU A 447 6.33 -4.73 6.78
C GLU A 447 7.64 -4.40 6.05
N ILE A 448 7.96 -3.09 5.87
CA ILE A 448 9.17 -2.61 5.20
C ILE A 448 9.96 -1.74 6.18
N THR A 449 11.25 -2.01 6.29
CA THR A 449 12.20 -1.28 7.14
C THR A 449 13.38 -0.85 6.28
N LEU A 450 13.45 0.44 5.96
CA LEU A 450 14.49 1.05 5.16
C LEU A 450 15.03 2.29 5.86
N PRO A 451 16.33 2.58 5.75
CA PRO A 451 16.88 3.85 6.24
C PRO A 451 16.32 5.00 5.42
N ASN A 452 16.18 6.15 6.05
CA ASN A 452 15.81 7.40 5.40
C ASN A 452 16.30 8.59 6.22
N SER A 453 16.31 9.77 5.59
CA SER A 453 16.65 11.04 6.25
C SER A 453 15.48 12.01 6.16
N PRO A 454 15.33 12.93 7.13
CA PRO A 454 14.34 14.00 7.03
C PRO A 454 14.58 14.84 5.76
N PHE A 455 13.49 15.23 5.09
CA PHE A 455 13.57 16.25 4.06
C PHE A 455 13.86 17.60 4.72
N GLU A 456 14.95 18.21 4.31
CA GLU A 456 15.19 19.63 4.53
C GLU A 456 14.81 20.32 3.22
N SER A 457 14.28 21.56 3.28
CA SER A 457 13.65 22.21 2.13
C SER A 457 14.54 22.13 0.86
N ILE A 458 13.90 21.82 -0.26
CA ILE A 458 14.56 21.76 -1.57
C ILE A 458 15.07 23.17 -2.02
N ASP A 459 14.61 24.24 -1.37
CA ASP A 459 14.76 25.60 -1.87
C ASP A 459 16.06 26.33 -1.46
N ASP A 460 16.83 25.80 -0.51
CA ASP A 460 17.99 26.56 -0.03
C ASP A 460 19.35 26.14 -0.56
N GLU A 461 19.50 25.01 -1.26
CA GLU A 461 20.84 24.53 -1.63
C GLU A 461 21.02 24.03 -3.05
N GLY A 462 20.05 24.14 -3.95
CA GLY A 462 20.23 23.80 -5.36
C GLY A 462 20.58 22.33 -5.64
N GLU A 463 20.47 21.97 -6.90
CA GLU A 463 20.99 20.73 -7.45
C GLU A 463 22.51 20.88 -7.68
N PHE A 464 23.32 20.08 -7.01
CA PHE A 464 24.75 20.01 -7.25
C PHE A 464 25.02 19.10 -8.45
N LYS A 465 25.88 19.54 -9.33
CA LYS A 465 26.36 18.75 -10.46
C LYS A 465 27.69 18.14 -10.08
N LEU A 466 27.75 16.81 -10.04
CA LEU A 466 28.99 16.06 -9.91
C LEU A 466 29.47 15.67 -11.31
N TYR A 467 30.66 15.99 -11.64
CA TYR A 467 31.34 15.55 -12.85
C TYR A 467 32.29 14.43 -12.47
N LEU A 468 32.04 13.23 -13.00
CA LEU A 468 32.87 12.07 -12.74
C LEU A 468 34.02 11.98 -13.75
N ASP A 469 35.10 11.31 -13.38
CA ASP A 469 36.27 11.12 -14.22
C ASP A 469 35.98 10.36 -15.52
N ASP A 470 34.90 9.58 -15.56
CA ASP A 470 34.44 8.88 -16.76
C ASP A 470 33.58 9.76 -17.69
N GLY A 471 33.42 11.03 -17.38
CA GLY A 471 32.69 12.02 -18.16
C GLY A 471 31.20 12.08 -17.94
N ARG A 472 30.64 11.31 -16.98
CA ARG A 472 29.22 11.41 -16.60
C ARG A 472 28.96 12.65 -15.75
N GLU A 473 27.86 13.34 -16.02
CA GLU A 473 27.29 14.36 -15.15
C GLU A 473 26.15 13.74 -14.32
N ILE A 474 26.21 13.88 -13.00
CA ILE A 474 25.17 13.43 -12.09
C ILE A 474 24.67 14.62 -11.30
N LYS A 475 23.36 14.76 -11.19
CA LYS A 475 22.70 15.80 -10.42
C LYS A 475 22.15 15.22 -9.14
N LEU A 476 22.59 15.74 -8.00
CA LEU A 476 22.19 15.28 -6.69
C LEU A 476 21.85 16.47 -5.78
N PRO A 477 20.85 16.33 -4.88
CA PRO A 477 20.61 17.30 -3.81
C PRO A 477 21.86 17.46 -2.91
N GLY A 478 22.11 18.65 -2.42
CA GLY A 478 23.27 18.91 -1.55
C GLY A 478 23.31 18.07 -0.26
N GLN A 479 22.17 17.62 0.22
CA GLN A 479 22.04 16.74 1.39
C GLN A 479 22.29 15.26 1.10
N HIS A 480 22.30 14.85 -0.18
CA HIS A 480 22.58 13.48 -0.55
C HIS A 480 23.95 13.04 -0.04
N ARG A 481 24.03 11.85 0.53
CA ARG A 481 25.30 11.29 1.04
C ARG A 481 25.91 10.38 -0.01
N VAL A 482 27.21 10.48 -0.15
CA VAL A 482 28.02 9.61 -1.01
C VAL A 482 29.07 8.91 -0.18
N LEU A 483 29.38 7.67 -0.53
CA LEU A 483 30.45 6.90 0.10
C LEU A 483 31.77 7.25 -0.56
N LEU A 484 32.74 7.65 0.25
CA LEU A 484 34.12 7.93 -0.17
C LEU A 484 34.97 6.66 -0.19
N ALA A 485 36.11 6.71 -0.86
CA ALA A 485 37.05 5.59 -0.96
C ALA A 485 37.65 5.16 0.38
N ASP A 486 37.74 6.07 1.33
CA ASP A 486 38.20 5.81 2.70
C ASP A 486 37.13 5.17 3.61
N GLY A 487 35.90 5.01 3.10
CA GLY A 487 34.77 4.44 3.82
C GLY A 487 33.92 5.45 4.57
N ASP A 488 34.25 6.73 4.50
CA ASP A 488 33.46 7.79 5.12
C ASP A 488 32.26 8.20 4.26
N LEU A 489 31.18 8.64 4.91
CA LEU A 489 29.99 9.19 4.26
C LEU A 489 30.02 10.71 4.32
N LYS A 490 29.98 11.36 3.15
CA LYS A 490 29.99 12.82 3.04
C LYS A 490 28.79 13.34 2.27
N LYS A 491 28.23 14.48 2.69
CA LYS A 491 27.14 15.11 1.95
C LYS A 491 27.70 15.74 0.66
N VAL A 492 26.89 15.69 -0.42
CA VAL A 492 27.30 16.25 -1.72
C VAL A 492 27.74 17.71 -1.63
N ARG A 493 27.04 18.52 -0.80
CA ARG A 493 27.40 19.93 -0.60
C ARG A 493 28.75 20.15 0.11
N ASP A 494 29.21 19.14 0.84
CA ASP A 494 30.45 19.22 1.62
C ASP A 494 31.64 18.58 0.88
N LEU A 495 31.41 18.04 -0.36
CA LEU A 495 32.44 17.46 -1.18
C LEU A 495 33.43 18.52 -1.69
N THR A 496 34.64 18.09 -1.81
CA THR A 496 35.77 18.87 -2.40
C THR A 496 36.40 18.08 -3.55
N GLU A 497 37.23 18.72 -4.35
CA GLU A 497 37.96 18.03 -5.42
C GLU A 497 38.93 16.94 -4.92
N ALA A 498 39.20 16.87 -3.63
CA ALA A 498 40.06 15.87 -3.02
C ALA A 498 39.31 14.60 -2.58
N ASP A 499 37.97 14.60 -2.65
CA ASP A 499 37.16 13.47 -2.22
C ASP A 499 37.00 12.45 -3.35
N ASP A 500 37.41 11.22 -3.10
CA ASP A 500 37.26 10.10 -4.03
C ASP A 500 35.96 9.33 -3.71
N ILE A 501 35.01 9.37 -4.64
CA ILE A 501 33.68 8.79 -4.46
C ILE A 501 33.64 7.37 -5.01
N THR A 502 33.35 6.39 -4.17
CA THR A 502 33.24 4.99 -4.57
C THR A 502 31.82 4.54 -4.87
N ASN A 503 30.80 5.17 -4.26
CA ASN A 503 29.40 4.82 -4.48
C ASN A 503 28.48 6.04 -4.38
N LEU A 504 27.63 6.19 -5.40
CA LEU A 504 26.65 7.29 -5.52
C LEU A 504 25.24 6.89 -5.09
N LEU A 505 25.01 5.64 -4.74
CA LEU A 505 23.68 5.05 -4.54
C LEU A 505 23.33 4.84 -3.06
N ILE A 506 23.84 5.67 -2.16
CA ILE A 506 23.46 5.59 -0.76
C ILE A 506 22.51 6.71 -0.39
#